data_b93d7511e11644a90b5f94c7800c8891
#
_entry.id   b93d7511e11644a90b5f94c7800c8891
#
_cell.length_a   1.000
_cell.length_b   1.000
_cell.length_c   1.000
_cell.angle_alpha   90.00
_cell.angle_beta   90.00
_cell.angle_gamma   90.00
#
_symmetry.space_group_name_H-M   'P 1'
#
loop_
_entity.id
_entity.type
_entity.pdbx_description
1 polymer ?
#
loop_
_entity_poly.entity_id
_entity_poly.type
_entity_poly.pdbx_seq_one_letter_code
_entity_poly.pdbx_strand_id
1 'polypeptide(L)'
;IVPTDALRKQVSDKFIDFGILHKVLELLNENTLYPKVGVLKSKLSTSEEIEEFFNRSNVIISTAQIVTGMLLDLQQCIANKCSHLFIDEAHHVGATTWKSFKKEFSSKKILQFTATPFRNDNKSLDGKIIFNYPLSKAQDEGYFREIEFIPIKEFDSNKYDKSIADKAVEILRRDLESGYNHVLMARVNSKKRAEEVFECYVEFEEFNPVQIHTGINQTERKSIKESIEKLETKIIICVDMLGEGFDLPNLKIAAFHDIKKSLPITLQLAGRFTRDSIDEELGNASIIVNLATTETTTELEHLYGQNADWNKLLPLISADENREQEEFYNFIKGFENFPNEIQLQNVRPALSGVIYKTDITDWEPTNFELGIPGIDNFSQVYSDINTVEKTLVVVTA
;
A
#
# COMPACT_ATOMS: atom_id res chain seq x y z
N ILE A 1 2.44 9.14 -12.35
CA ILE A 1 2.07 9.87 -11.12
C ILE A 1 2.50 9.04 -9.94
N VAL A 2 3.13 9.69 -8.95
CA VAL A 2 3.58 9.09 -7.70
C VAL A 2 3.02 9.86 -6.51
N PRO A 3 2.87 9.25 -5.32
CA PRO A 3 2.25 9.93 -4.18
C PRO A 3 3.15 11.01 -3.54
N THR A 4 4.47 10.84 -3.53
CA THR A 4 5.39 11.71 -2.78
C THR A 4 6.56 12.25 -3.60
N ASP A 5 7.17 13.34 -3.13
CA ASP A 5 8.36 13.94 -3.73
C ASP A 5 9.59 13.01 -3.68
N ALA A 6 9.69 12.18 -2.64
CA ALA A 6 10.77 11.21 -2.52
C ALA A 6 10.67 10.14 -3.63
N LEU A 7 9.46 9.59 -3.85
CA LEU A 7 9.20 8.65 -4.94
C LEU A 7 9.34 9.32 -6.31
N ARG A 8 8.95 10.59 -6.45
CA ARG A 8 9.17 11.33 -7.70
C ARG A 8 10.65 11.36 -8.08
N LYS A 9 11.54 11.64 -7.12
CA LYS A 9 12.98 11.61 -7.36
C LYS A 9 13.45 10.20 -7.70
N GLN A 10 13.11 9.21 -6.87
CA GLN A 10 13.54 7.83 -7.05
C GLN A 10 13.10 7.25 -8.40
N VAL A 11 11.86 7.46 -8.80
CA VAL A 11 11.33 6.99 -10.08
C VAL A 11 12.00 7.72 -11.25
N SER A 12 12.23 9.05 -11.12
CA SER A 12 12.92 9.79 -12.18
C SER A 12 14.34 9.30 -12.41
N ASP A 13 15.10 9.04 -11.33
CA ASP A 13 16.46 8.53 -11.42
C ASP A 13 16.47 7.15 -12.10
N LYS A 14 15.53 6.26 -11.76
CA LYS A 14 15.38 4.94 -12.41
C LYS A 14 15.03 5.01 -13.90
N PHE A 15 14.28 6.03 -14.34
CA PHE A 15 14.02 6.23 -15.77
C PHE A 15 15.21 6.84 -16.50
N ILE A 16 16.00 7.69 -15.83
CA ILE A 16 17.19 8.33 -16.44
C ILE A 16 18.28 7.30 -16.72
N ASP A 17 18.54 6.38 -15.82
CA ASP A 17 19.62 5.38 -15.93
C ASP A 17 19.11 3.96 -16.29
N PHE A 18 17.82 3.80 -16.57
CA PHE A 18 17.14 2.51 -16.75
C PHE A 18 17.25 1.53 -15.57
N GLY A 19 17.77 1.99 -14.44
CA GLY A 19 17.81 1.24 -13.19
C GLY A 19 18.30 -0.19 -13.33
N ILE A 20 17.47 -1.14 -12.95
CA ILE A 20 17.79 -2.58 -12.96
C ILE A 20 18.09 -3.14 -14.37
N LEU A 21 17.47 -2.57 -15.41
CA LEU A 21 17.67 -3.04 -16.79
C LEU A 21 19.09 -2.84 -17.26
N HIS A 22 19.76 -1.79 -16.77
CA HIS A 22 21.14 -1.50 -17.10
C HIS A 22 22.11 -2.19 -16.13
N LYS A 23 21.86 -2.02 -14.82
CA LYS A 23 22.82 -2.42 -13.78
C LYS A 23 22.88 -3.92 -13.54
N VAL A 24 21.78 -4.63 -13.73
CA VAL A 24 21.64 -6.04 -13.31
C VAL A 24 21.43 -6.97 -14.48
N LEU A 25 20.54 -6.60 -15.39
CA LEU A 25 20.12 -7.50 -16.46
C LEU A 25 20.97 -7.34 -17.74
N GLU A 26 21.81 -6.32 -17.81
CA GLU A 26 22.63 -6.00 -19.00
C GLU A 26 21.87 -6.07 -20.33
N LEU A 27 20.54 -5.80 -20.29
CA LEU A 27 19.64 -5.93 -21.43
C LEU A 27 19.78 -4.80 -22.45
N LEU A 28 20.53 -3.76 -22.12
CA LEU A 28 20.66 -2.56 -22.94
C LEU A 28 21.96 -2.64 -23.77
N ASN A 29 21.82 -2.43 -25.07
CA ASN A 29 23.00 -2.30 -25.95
C ASN A 29 23.49 -0.85 -25.98
N GLU A 30 24.70 -0.63 -26.54
CA GLU A 30 25.36 0.67 -26.64
C GLU A 30 24.52 1.74 -27.41
N ASN A 31 23.61 1.31 -28.28
CA ASN A 31 22.77 2.20 -29.09
C ASN A 31 21.38 2.46 -28.47
N THR A 32 21.14 2.01 -27.23
CA THR A 32 19.84 2.22 -26.57
C THR A 32 19.60 3.70 -26.31
N LEU A 33 18.48 4.22 -26.81
CA LEU A 33 18.07 5.60 -26.60
C LEU A 33 17.47 5.76 -25.19
N TYR A 34 18.09 6.61 -24.40
CA TYR A 34 17.58 6.95 -23.08
C TYR A 34 16.32 7.83 -23.15
N PRO A 35 15.35 7.66 -22.26
CA PRO A 35 14.18 8.51 -22.22
C PRO A 35 14.54 9.94 -21.83
N LYS A 36 13.84 10.92 -22.44
CA LYS A 36 13.90 12.31 -21.99
C LYS A 36 12.94 12.48 -20.84
N VAL A 37 13.46 12.50 -19.62
CA VAL A 37 12.67 12.54 -18.38
C VAL A 37 12.42 13.98 -17.95
N GLY A 38 11.15 14.38 -17.89
CA GLY A 38 10.68 15.64 -17.32
C GLY A 38 10.21 15.43 -15.89
N VAL A 39 10.74 16.19 -14.93
CA VAL A 39 10.34 16.14 -13.53
C VAL A 39 9.54 17.39 -13.18
N LEU A 40 8.23 17.23 -13.04
CA LEU A 40 7.35 18.36 -12.70
C LEU A 40 7.39 18.60 -11.19
N LYS A 41 8.00 19.71 -10.78
CA LYS A 41 8.23 20.07 -9.37
C LYS A 41 7.23 21.10 -8.83
N SER A 42 6.56 21.82 -9.72
CA SER A 42 5.57 22.85 -9.41
C SER A 42 4.43 22.82 -10.43
N LYS A 43 3.31 23.47 -10.11
CA LYS A 43 2.21 23.65 -11.04
C LYS A 43 2.65 24.50 -12.22
N LEU A 44 2.17 24.16 -13.41
CA LEU A 44 2.24 25.01 -14.59
C LEU A 44 0.97 25.86 -14.65
N SER A 45 1.08 27.07 -15.15
CA SER A 45 0.03 28.07 -15.07
C SER A 45 -0.66 28.34 -16.42
N THR A 46 -0.02 27.94 -17.52
CA THR A 46 -0.54 28.17 -18.87
C THR A 46 -0.40 26.92 -19.77
N SER A 47 -1.16 26.88 -20.85
CA SER A 47 -1.10 25.82 -21.85
C SER A 47 0.24 25.84 -22.58
N GLU A 48 0.83 27.01 -22.80
CA GLU A 48 2.13 27.18 -23.45
C GLU A 48 3.26 26.58 -22.62
N GLU A 49 3.24 26.80 -21.30
CA GLU A 49 4.18 26.18 -20.36
C GLU A 49 4.07 24.65 -20.40
N ILE A 50 2.85 24.10 -20.44
CA ILE A 50 2.62 22.66 -20.59
C ILE A 50 3.19 22.18 -21.91
N GLU A 51 2.88 22.87 -23.01
CA GLU A 51 3.35 22.49 -24.33
C GLU A 51 4.88 22.47 -24.43
N GLU A 52 5.53 23.51 -23.93
CA GLU A 52 7.00 23.60 -23.90
C GLU A 52 7.62 22.47 -23.04
N PHE A 53 7.08 22.22 -21.84
CA PHE A 53 7.57 21.20 -20.94
C PHE A 53 7.40 19.78 -21.52
N PHE A 54 6.24 19.49 -22.08
CA PHE A 54 5.91 18.17 -22.61
C PHE A 54 6.59 17.87 -23.94
N ASN A 55 6.87 18.87 -24.77
CA ASN A 55 7.59 18.68 -26.03
C ASN A 55 9.07 18.33 -25.82
N ARG A 56 9.64 18.65 -24.67
CA ARG A 56 11.04 18.32 -24.31
C ARG A 56 11.21 16.94 -23.66
N SER A 57 10.11 16.28 -23.29
CA SER A 57 10.13 15.06 -22.49
C SER A 57 9.19 14.01 -23.08
N ASN A 58 9.59 12.74 -23.02
CA ASN A 58 8.73 11.62 -23.40
C ASN A 58 8.28 10.78 -22.19
N VAL A 59 8.91 10.98 -21.04
CA VAL A 59 8.45 10.47 -19.72
C VAL A 59 8.35 11.64 -18.78
N ILE A 60 7.18 11.84 -18.16
CA ILE A 60 6.97 12.94 -17.22
C ILE A 60 6.54 12.37 -15.87
N ILE A 61 7.24 12.78 -14.83
CA ILE A 61 7.01 12.30 -13.48
C ILE A 61 6.58 13.47 -12.59
N SER A 62 5.44 13.30 -11.92
CA SER A 62 4.84 14.31 -11.04
C SER A 62 4.19 13.65 -9.84
N THR A 63 4.04 14.42 -8.76
CA THR A 63 3.12 14.02 -7.69
C THR A 63 1.68 14.36 -8.08
N ALA A 64 0.74 13.59 -7.51
CA ALA A 64 -0.68 13.86 -7.73
C ALA A 64 -1.09 15.27 -7.29
N GLN A 65 -0.57 15.73 -6.16
CA GLN A 65 -0.88 17.06 -5.62
C GLN A 65 -0.57 18.19 -6.60
N ILE A 66 0.50 18.07 -7.40
CA ILE A 66 0.87 19.06 -8.39
C ILE A 66 -0.16 19.10 -9.52
N VAL A 67 -0.43 17.95 -10.15
CA VAL A 67 -1.31 17.89 -11.32
C VAL A 67 -2.78 18.13 -10.96
N THR A 68 -3.27 17.58 -9.85
CA THR A 68 -4.66 17.79 -9.40
C THR A 68 -4.92 19.20 -8.85
N GLY A 69 -3.88 19.92 -8.53
CA GLY A 69 -3.97 21.30 -8.08
C GLY A 69 -3.93 22.36 -9.19
N MET A 70 -3.85 21.94 -10.47
CA MET A 70 -4.00 22.81 -11.64
C MET A 70 -5.48 22.99 -12.02
N LEU A 71 -5.78 24.01 -12.82
CA LEU A 71 -7.10 24.22 -13.38
C LEU A 71 -7.48 23.04 -14.32
N LEU A 72 -8.78 22.78 -14.47
CA LEU A 72 -9.28 21.63 -15.21
C LEU A 72 -8.84 21.63 -16.68
N ASP A 73 -8.89 22.79 -17.33
CA ASP A 73 -8.44 22.97 -18.70
C ASP A 73 -6.96 22.64 -18.91
N LEU A 74 -6.11 22.97 -17.93
CA LEU A 74 -4.70 22.58 -17.92
C LEU A 74 -4.51 21.09 -17.69
N GLN A 75 -5.32 20.46 -16.84
CA GLN A 75 -5.31 19.00 -16.67
C GLN A 75 -5.71 18.29 -17.98
N GLN A 76 -6.70 18.81 -18.71
CA GLN A 76 -7.09 18.32 -20.02
C GLN A 76 -5.97 18.51 -21.06
N CYS A 77 -5.28 19.63 -21.03
CA CYS A 77 -4.12 19.88 -21.88
C CYS A 77 -3.04 18.82 -21.64
N ILE A 78 -2.72 18.51 -20.39
CA ILE A 78 -1.79 17.44 -20.00
C ILE A 78 -2.27 16.09 -20.55
N ALA A 79 -3.52 15.73 -20.33
CA ALA A 79 -4.08 14.47 -20.81
C ALA A 79 -4.01 14.33 -22.33
N ASN A 80 -4.22 15.42 -23.08
CA ASN A 80 -4.11 15.43 -24.53
C ASN A 80 -2.68 15.20 -25.05
N LYS A 81 -1.67 15.66 -24.31
CA LYS A 81 -0.26 15.46 -24.66
C LYS A 81 0.26 14.05 -24.30
N CYS A 82 -0.43 13.31 -23.47
CA CYS A 82 -0.03 11.98 -23.01
C CYS A 82 -0.76 10.87 -23.77
N SER A 83 -0.06 9.78 -24.05
CA SER A 83 -0.63 8.54 -24.57
C SER A 83 -1.03 7.55 -23.47
N HIS A 84 -0.35 7.60 -22.34
CA HIS A 84 -0.51 6.70 -21.20
C HIS A 84 -0.49 7.48 -19.90
N LEU A 85 -1.21 6.98 -18.90
CA LEU A 85 -1.13 7.40 -17.52
C LEU A 85 -0.69 6.21 -16.66
N PHE A 86 0.45 6.35 -15.98
CA PHE A 86 0.93 5.40 -14.99
C PHE A 86 0.71 5.98 -13.60
N ILE A 87 0.08 5.21 -12.72
CA ILE A 87 -0.21 5.62 -11.34
C ILE A 87 0.44 4.61 -10.42
N ASP A 88 1.42 5.06 -9.66
CA ASP A 88 2.07 4.27 -8.62
C ASP A 88 1.34 4.44 -7.29
N GLU A 89 1.37 3.42 -6.44
CA GLU A 89 0.62 3.31 -5.18
C GLU A 89 -0.86 3.70 -5.37
N ALA A 90 -1.50 3.06 -6.33
CA ALA A 90 -2.85 3.41 -6.80
C ALA A 90 -3.95 3.30 -5.72
N HIS A 91 -3.69 2.63 -4.60
CA HIS A 91 -4.61 2.59 -3.46
C HIS A 91 -4.89 4.01 -2.87
N HIS A 92 -4.02 4.99 -3.14
CA HIS A 92 -4.25 6.40 -2.80
C HIS A 92 -5.24 7.12 -3.74
N VAL A 93 -5.57 6.55 -4.91
CA VAL A 93 -6.46 7.18 -5.94
C VAL A 93 -7.88 7.43 -5.44
N GLY A 94 -8.24 6.94 -4.27
CA GLY A 94 -9.58 7.14 -3.69
C GLY A 94 -9.97 8.59 -3.35
N ALA A 95 -9.04 9.52 -3.30
CA ALA A 95 -9.34 10.93 -3.12
C ALA A 95 -10.07 11.49 -4.36
N THR A 96 -11.09 12.30 -4.15
CA THR A 96 -11.95 12.87 -5.20
C THR A 96 -11.13 13.59 -6.29
N THR A 97 -10.06 14.27 -5.90
CA THR A 97 -9.16 15.00 -6.80
C THR A 97 -8.42 14.08 -7.77
N TRP A 98 -7.95 12.93 -7.30
CA TRP A 98 -7.28 11.95 -8.16
C TRP A 98 -8.25 11.33 -9.17
N LYS A 99 -9.47 11.01 -8.74
CA LYS A 99 -10.51 10.50 -9.62
C LYS A 99 -10.85 11.49 -10.73
N SER A 100 -10.94 12.78 -10.39
CA SER A 100 -11.18 13.83 -11.39
C SER A 100 -10.06 13.89 -12.42
N PHE A 101 -8.81 13.96 -11.98
CA PHE A 101 -7.66 13.97 -12.90
C PHE A 101 -7.61 12.70 -13.78
N LYS A 102 -7.80 11.53 -13.18
CA LYS A 102 -7.83 10.25 -13.91
C LYS A 102 -8.92 10.23 -14.99
N LYS A 103 -10.07 10.85 -14.75
CA LYS A 103 -11.18 10.94 -15.69
C LYS A 103 -10.79 11.64 -17.00
N GLU A 104 -9.89 12.63 -16.96
CA GLU A 104 -9.40 13.31 -18.16
C GLU A 104 -8.61 12.37 -19.08
N PHE A 105 -8.13 11.24 -18.55
CA PHE A 105 -7.44 10.18 -19.29
C PHE A 105 -8.37 9.03 -19.73
N SER A 106 -9.69 9.17 -19.64
CA SER A 106 -10.66 8.09 -19.94
C SER A 106 -10.53 7.49 -21.35
N SER A 107 -10.05 8.26 -22.33
CA SER A 107 -9.75 7.81 -23.69
C SER A 107 -8.34 7.26 -23.89
N LYS A 108 -7.53 7.23 -22.86
CA LYS A 108 -6.12 6.82 -22.88
C LYS A 108 -5.91 5.50 -22.13
N LYS A 109 -4.72 4.93 -22.25
CA LYS A 109 -4.34 3.75 -21.47
C LYS A 109 -3.91 4.17 -20.06
N ILE A 110 -4.58 3.62 -19.05
CA ILE A 110 -4.29 3.88 -17.65
C ILE A 110 -3.78 2.58 -17.04
N LEU A 111 -2.57 2.60 -16.47
CA LEU A 111 -2.00 1.51 -15.71
C LEU A 111 -1.84 1.93 -14.26
N GLN A 112 -2.33 1.11 -13.37
CA GLN A 112 -2.29 1.31 -11.92
C GLN A 112 -1.42 0.23 -11.30
N PHE A 113 -0.47 0.65 -10.48
CA PHE A 113 0.44 -0.23 -9.74
C PHE A 113 0.15 -0.09 -8.25
N THR A 114 0.05 -1.21 -7.56
CA THR A 114 -0.12 -1.24 -6.11
C THR A 114 0.29 -2.60 -5.56
N ALA A 115 0.90 -2.60 -4.38
CA ALA A 115 1.13 -3.82 -3.62
C ALA A 115 -0.14 -4.31 -2.90
N THR A 116 -1.12 -3.41 -2.72
CA THR A 116 -2.37 -3.66 -1.99
C THR A 116 -3.54 -3.15 -2.81
N PRO A 117 -4.15 -3.99 -3.67
CA PRO A 117 -5.28 -3.58 -4.52
C PRO A 117 -6.56 -3.33 -3.73
N PHE A 118 -6.62 -3.76 -2.48
CA PHE A 118 -7.70 -3.53 -1.54
C PHE A 118 -7.39 -2.30 -0.64
N ARG A 119 -8.42 -1.61 -0.24
CA ARG A 119 -8.33 -0.35 0.51
C ARG A 119 -8.95 -0.50 1.90
N ASN A 120 -8.47 0.29 2.86
CA ASN A 120 -9.00 0.32 4.23
C ASN A 120 -10.48 0.72 4.32
N ASP A 121 -11.03 1.36 3.28
CA ASP A 121 -12.43 1.76 3.19
C ASP A 121 -13.28 0.73 2.42
N ASN A 122 -12.78 -0.49 2.24
CA ASN A 122 -13.41 -1.59 1.49
C ASN A 122 -13.81 -1.21 0.04
N LYS A 123 -13.17 -0.19 -0.56
CA LYS A 123 -13.38 0.18 -1.95
C LYS A 123 -12.31 -0.44 -2.81
N SER A 124 -12.71 -1.15 -3.85
CA SER A 124 -11.79 -1.69 -4.85
C SER A 124 -11.20 -0.57 -5.72
N LEU A 125 -10.04 -0.83 -6.28
CA LEU A 125 -9.53 -0.05 -7.39
C LEU A 125 -10.39 -0.35 -8.63
N ASP A 126 -10.72 0.69 -9.38
CA ASP A 126 -11.40 0.52 -10.66
C ASP A 126 -10.41 0.02 -11.73
N GLY A 127 -10.87 -0.83 -12.60
CA GLY A 127 -10.07 -1.43 -13.66
C GLY A 127 -9.92 -2.94 -13.54
N LYS A 128 -9.33 -3.56 -14.55
CA LYS A 128 -9.07 -5.00 -14.59
C LYS A 128 -7.67 -5.29 -14.06
N ILE A 129 -7.52 -6.26 -13.18
CA ILE A 129 -6.21 -6.82 -12.82
C ILE A 129 -5.67 -7.55 -14.05
N ILE A 130 -4.58 -7.02 -14.61
CA ILE A 130 -3.94 -7.59 -15.81
C ILE A 130 -2.69 -8.40 -15.48
N PHE A 131 -2.13 -8.19 -14.29
CA PHE A 131 -0.99 -8.91 -13.79
C PHE A 131 -1.03 -8.94 -12.26
N ASN A 132 -0.84 -10.13 -11.69
CA ASN A 132 -0.68 -10.36 -10.26
C ASN A 132 0.62 -11.13 -10.03
N TYR A 133 1.42 -10.66 -9.10
CA TYR A 133 2.63 -11.33 -8.65
C TYR A 133 2.44 -11.74 -7.18
N PRO A 134 2.03 -12.99 -6.93
CA PRO A 134 1.72 -13.44 -5.58
C PRO A 134 2.91 -13.34 -4.63
N LEU A 135 2.65 -13.02 -3.37
CA LEU A 135 3.68 -12.94 -2.34
C LEU A 135 4.40 -14.29 -2.13
N SER A 136 3.65 -15.42 -2.24
CA SER A 136 4.25 -16.77 -2.21
C SER A 136 5.31 -16.94 -3.30
N LYS A 137 5.02 -16.48 -4.52
CA LYS A 137 5.98 -16.54 -5.62
C LYS A 137 7.22 -15.67 -5.35
N ALA A 138 7.03 -14.49 -4.73
CA ALA A 138 8.13 -13.62 -4.34
C ALA A 138 9.02 -14.28 -3.25
N GLN A 139 8.43 -15.06 -2.37
CA GLN A 139 9.18 -15.85 -1.38
C GLN A 139 9.94 -17.01 -2.04
N ASP A 140 9.28 -17.80 -2.90
CA ASP A 140 9.91 -18.92 -3.61
C ASP A 140 11.08 -18.48 -4.49
N GLU A 141 10.99 -17.29 -5.11
CA GLU A 141 12.03 -16.71 -5.94
C GLU A 141 13.08 -15.90 -5.14
N GLY A 142 12.95 -15.83 -3.80
CA GLY A 142 13.91 -15.17 -2.92
C GLY A 142 13.84 -13.64 -2.89
N TYR A 143 12.83 -13.02 -3.51
CA TYR A 143 12.62 -11.57 -3.46
C TYR A 143 11.99 -11.09 -2.15
N PHE A 144 11.44 -12.00 -1.37
CA PHE A 144 10.82 -11.74 -0.08
C PHE A 144 11.46 -12.65 0.95
N ARG A 145 12.31 -12.08 1.82
CA ARG A 145 13.00 -12.83 2.87
C ARG A 145 12.06 -13.23 3.99
N GLU A 146 12.43 -14.26 4.72
CA GLU A 146 11.66 -14.75 5.86
C GLU A 146 11.55 -13.71 6.97
N ILE A 147 10.45 -13.80 7.73
CA ILE A 147 10.15 -12.96 8.89
C ILE A 147 10.18 -13.84 10.14
N GLU A 148 11.03 -13.48 11.08
CA GLU A 148 10.98 -14.00 12.45
C GLU A 148 9.99 -13.16 13.26
N PHE A 149 8.83 -13.72 13.59
CA PHE A 149 7.83 -13.05 14.41
C PHE A 149 8.11 -13.32 15.90
N ILE A 150 8.33 -12.28 16.68
CA ILE A 150 8.76 -12.36 18.09
C ILE A 150 7.71 -11.70 18.98
N PRO A 151 6.70 -12.45 19.46
CA PRO A 151 5.68 -11.92 20.35
C PRO A 151 6.21 -11.77 21.77
N ILE A 152 5.93 -10.63 22.40
CA ILE A 152 6.14 -10.36 23.83
C ILE A 152 4.79 -10.44 24.56
N LYS A 153 4.82 -10.74 25.85
CA LYS A 153 3.65 -10.74 26.74
C LYS A 153 3.96 -9.95 28.02
N GLU A 154 4.00 -8.64 27.93
CA GLU A 154 4.10 -7.75 29.08
C GLU A 154 2.73 -7.14 29.38
N PHE A 155 2.18 -7.45 30.55
CA PHE A 155 0.86 -6.98 30.98
C PHE A 155 0.92 -5.68 31.79
N ASP A 156 2.08 -5.30 32.31
CA ASP A 156 2.27 -4.03 32.99
C ASP A 156 2.43 -2.90 31.97
N SER A 157 1.43 -2.04 31.88
CA SER A 157 1.42 -0.92 30.92
C SER A 157 2.61 0.03 31.06
N ASN A 158 3.19 0.15 32.28
CA ASN A 158 4.36 0.99 32.51
C ASN A 158 5.67 0.38 31.96
N LYS A 159 5.68 -0.94 31.72
CA LYS A 159 6.82 -1.67 31.17
C LYS A 159 6.67 -2.06 29.71
N TYR A 160 5.50 -1.80 29.14
CA TYR A 160 5.14 -2.20 27.79
C TYR A 160 6.18 -1.77 26.76
N ASP A 161 6.44 -0.47 26.64
CA ASP A 161 7.38 0.09 25.66
C ASP A 161 8.81 -0.34 25.94
N LYS A 162 9.20 -0.37 27.20
CA LYS A 162 10.55 -0.79 27.60
C LYS A 162 10.82 -2.25 27.24
N SER A 163 9.87 -3.16 27.48
CA SER A 163 10.02 -4.58 27.14
C SER A 163 10.16 -4.81 25.63
N ILE A 164 9.44 -4.02 24.82
CA ILE A 164 9.60 -4.05 23.35
C ILE A 164 11.00 -3.53 22.96
N ALA A 165 11.42 -2.39 23.53
CA ALA A 165 12.71 -1.78 23.24
C ALA A 165 13.88 -2.71 23.59
N ASP A 166 13.88 -3.27 24.80
CA ASP A 166 14.91 -4.19 25.26
C ASP A 166 15.03 -5.41 24.36
N LYS A 167 13.89 -6.03 24.00
CA LYS A 167 13.88 -7.18 23.09
C LYS A 167 14.37 -6.82 21.69
N ALA A 168 13.95 -5.67 21.15
CA ALA A 168 14.39 -5.22 19.83
C ALA A 168 15.89 -4.92 19.79
N VAL A 169 16.44 -4.33 20.85
CA VAL A 169 17.89 -4.08 20.97
C VAL A 169 18.67 -5.39 21.17
N GLU A 170 18.14 -6.35 21.92
CA GLU A 170 18.73 -7.69 22.04
C GLU A 170 18.90 -8.34 20.65
N ILE A 171 17.84 -8.26 19.81
CA ILE A 171 17.90 -8.77 18.43
C ILE A 171 18.92 -8.00 17.59
N LEU A 172 18.94 -6.67 17.69
CA LEU A 172 19.90 -5.84 16.95
C LEU A 172 21.36 -6.22 17.33
N ARG A 173 21.66 -6.42 18.59
CA ARG A 173 22.99 -6.87 19.05
C ARG A 173 23.32 -8.24 18.49
N ARG A 174 22.41 -9.22 18.60
CA ARG A 174 22.56 -10.56 18.02
C ARG A 174 22.92 -10.51 16.54
N ASP A 175 22.21 -9.71 15.79
CA ASP A 175 22.37 -9.62 14.34
C ASP A 175 23.69 -8.92 13.96
N LEU A 176 24.08 -7.87 14.68
CA LEU A 176 25.39 -7.19 14.51
C LEU A 176 26.56 -8.13 14.87
N GLU A 177 26.46 -8.90 15.94
CA GLU A 177 27.46 -9.91 16.32
C GLU A 177 27.56 -11.05 15.29
N SER A 178 26.46 -11.34 14.59
CA SER A 178 26.44 -12.30 13.50
C SER A 178 26.99 -11.74 12.16
N GLY A 179 27.43 -10.48 12.16
CA GLY A 179 28.03 -9.83 11.00
C GLY A 179 27.03 -9.09 10.10
N TYR A 180 25.74 -9.09 10.41
CA TYR A 180 24.75 -8.32 9.68
C TYR A 180 24.80 -6.84 10.08
N ASN A 181 24.51 -5.95 9.11
CA ASN A 181 24.51 -4.52 9.35
C ASN A 181 23.09 -3.96 9.49
N HIS A 182 22.28 -4.60 10.35
CA HIS A 182 20.87 -4.30 10.49
C HIS A 182 20.60 -2.93 11.15
N VAL A 183 19.41 -2.40 10.84
CA VAL A 183 18.84 -1.18 11.43
C VAL A 183 17.48 -1.54 12.03
N LEU A 184 17.22 -1.03 13.23
CA LEU A 184 15.98 -1.20 13.98
C LEU A 184 15.07 0.01 13.73
N MET A 185 13.79 -0.25 13.42
CA MET A 185 12.73 0.74 13.37
C MET A 185 11.73 0.50 14.51
N ALA A 186 11.63 1.46 15.42
CA ALA A 186 10.57 1.53 16.42
C ALA A 186 9.40 2.36 15.85
N ARG A 187 8.28 1.71 15.62
CA ARG A 187 7.11 2.32 15.00
C ARG A 187 6.07 2.75 16.03
N VAL A 188 5.60 4.00 15.92
CA VAL A 188 4.56 4.60 16.76
C VAL A 188 3.48 5.30 15.94
N ASN A 189 2.33 5.63 16.57
CA ASN A 189 1.18 6.25 15.89
C ASN A 189 1.19 7.79 15.89
N SER A 190 1.96 8.44 16.74
CA SER A 190 1.94 9.90 16.88
C SER A 190 3.29 10.46 17.32
N LYS A 191 3.47 11.79 17.09
CA LYS A 191 4.65 12.52 17.55
C LYS A 191 4.85 12.40 19.06
N LYS A 192 3.79 12.55 19.86
CA LYS A 192 3.86 12.41 21.33
C LYS A 192 4.35 11.02 21.72
N ARG A 193 3.84 9.97 21.05
CA ARG A 193 4.30 8.60 21.27
C ARG A 193 5.76 8.40 20.86
N ALA A 194 6.23 9.10 19.81
CA ALA A 194 7.63 9.04 19.43
C ALA A 194 8.55 9.61 20.51
N GLU A 195 8.17 10.71 21.14
CA GLU A 195 8.88 11.31 22.26
C GLU A 195 8.91 10.35 23.49
N GLU A 196 7.76 9.77 23.84
CA GLU A 196 7.66 8.80 24.96
C GLU A 196 8.49 7.54 24.71
N VAL A 197 8.41 6.95 23.53
CA VAL A 197 9.13 5.72 23.17
C VAL A 197 10.62 5.96 22.99
N PHE A 198 11.00 7.16 22.53
CA PHE A 198 12.41 7.53 22.39
C PHE A 198 13.17 7.40 23.72
N GLU A 199 12.55 7.77 24.84
CA GLU A 199 13.15 7.63 26.18
C GLU A 199 13.52 6.16 26.52
N CYS A 200 12.84 5.18 25.91
CA CYS A 200 13.18 3.77 26.07
C CYS A 200 14.45 3.35 25.30
N TYR A 201 14.87 4.17 24.32
CA TYR A 201 16.03 3.88 23.47
C TYR A 201 17.25 4.76 23.76
N VAL A 202 17.08 5.88 24.47
CA VAL A 202 18.17 6.83 24.77
C VAL A 202 19.37 6.17 25.50
N GLU A 203 19.12 5.19 26.35
CA GLU A 203 20.18 4.49 27.07
C GLU A 203 21.11 3.64 26.18
N PHE A 204 20.72 3.38 24.92
CA PHE A 204 21.50 2.61 23.94
C PHE A 204 22.26 3.56 23.00
N GLU A 205 23.03 4.49 23.57
CA GLU A 205 23.76 5.55 22.87
C GLU A 205 24.69 4.99 21.78
N GLU A 206 25.22 3.78 21.96
CA GLU A 206 26.10 3.10 21.01
C GLU A 206 25.45 2.87 19.63
N PHE A 207 24.11 2.90 19.57
CA PHE A 207 23.34 2.72 18.33
C PHE A 207 22.83 4.03 17.74
N ASN A 208 23.16 5.17 18.33
CA ASN A 208 22.78 6.51 17.89
C ASN A 208 21.27 6.60 17.55
N PRO A 209 20.36 6.44 18.56
CA PRO A 209 18.92 6.49 18.32
C PRO A 209 18.46 7.86 17.85
N VAL A 210 17.59 7.90 16.83
CA VAL A 210 17.03 9.13 16.28
C VAL A 210 15.51 9.04 16.14
N GLN A 211 14.85 10.21 16.11
CA GLN A 211 13.41 10.31 15.85
C GLN A 211 13.16 10.88 14.45
N ILE A 212 12.13 10.35 13.75
CA ILE A 212 11.65 10.89 12.48
C ILE A 212 10.14 11.06 12.51
N HIS A 213 9.69 12.31 12.42
CA HIS A 213 8.28 12.68 12.33
C HIS A 213 8.08 13.99 11.57
N THR A 214 6.84 14.40 11.33
CA THR A 214 6.51 15.60 10.55
C THR A 214 6.94 16.93 11.20
N GLY A 215 7.20 16.94 12.51
CA GLY A 215 7.64 18.12 13.25
C GLY A 215 9.14 18.45 13.16
N ILE A 216 9.94 17.58 12.51
CA ILE A 216 11.38 17.79 12.34
C ILE A 216 11.60 18.70 11.12
N ASN A 217 12.49 19.70 11.25
CA ASN A 217 12.79 20.60 10.14
C ASN A 217 13.56 19.91 9.02
N GLN A 218 13.56 20.51 7.81
CA GLN A 218 14.15 19.88 6.63
C GLN A 218 15.66 19.63 6.75
N THR A 219 16.39 20.51 7.41
CA THR A 219 17.86 20.39 7.57
C THR A 219 18.18 19.21 8.48
N GLU A 220 17.51 19.11 9.61
CA GLU A 220 17.66 18.02 10.57
C GLU A 220 17.24 16.67 9.94
N ARG A 221 16.09 16.64 9.23
CA ARG A 221 15.65 15.46 8.51
C ARG A 221 16.69 14.98 7.48
N LYS A 222 17.35 15.91 6.79
CA LYS A 222 18.41 15.58 5.84
C LYS A 222 19.63 14.98 6.54
N SER A 223 20.06 15.57 7.65
CA SER A 223 21.19 15.07 8.46
C SER A 223 20.91 13.66 9.00
N ILE A 224 19.70 13.44 9.56
CA ILE A 224 19.27 12.13 10.05
C ILE A 224 19.28 11.12 8.89
N LYS A 225 18.74 11.49 7.73
CA LYS A 225 18.75 10.61 6.56
C LYS A 225 20.15 10.22 6.12
N GLU A 226 21.08 11.17 6.09
CA GLU A 226 22.48 10.91 5.75
C GLU A 226 23.15 9.98 6.77
N SER A 227 22.88 10.13 8.07
CA SER A 227 23.45 9.24 9.10
C SER A 227 22.88 7.81 9.02
N ILE A 228 21.61 7.66 8.63
CA ILE A 228 20.99 6.36 8.40
C ILE A 228 21.58 5.69 7.16
N GLU A 229 21.70 6.43 6.05
CA GLU A 229 22.29 5.93 4.79
C GLU A 229 23.75 5.48 4.98
N LYS A 230 24.49 6.15 5.87
CA LYS A 230 25.86 5.77 6.25
C LYS A 230 25.90 4.66 7.31
N LEU A 231 24.76 4.19 7.79
CA LEU A 231 24.64 3.20 8.87
C LEU A 231 25.30 3.64 10.19
N GLU A 232 25.46 4.94 10.42
CA GLU A 232 25.91 5.55 11.68
C GLU A 232 24.80 5.52 12.73
N THR A 233 23.54 5.58 12.29
CA THR A 233 22.33 5.40 13.10
C THR A 233 21.81 3.98 12.92
N LYS A 234 21.60 3.27 14.03
CA LYS A 234 21.08 1.90 14.04
C LYS A 234 19.66 1.79 14.59
N ILE A 235 19.16 2.81 15.28
CA ILE A 235 17.82 2.82 15.86
C ILE A 235 17.07 4.05 15.37
N ILE A 236 15.88 3.83 14.81
CA ILE A 236 15.04 4.88 14.25
C ILE A 236 13.65 4.79 14.88
N ILE A 237 13.23 5.80 15.62
CA ILE A 237 11.86 5.93 16.11
C ILE A 237 11.07 6.75 15.11
N CYS A 238 10.01 6.20 14.51
CA CYS A 238 9.26 6.91 13.49
C CYS A 238 7.74 6.87 13.71
N VAL A 239 7.10 7.99 13.34
CA VAL A 239 5.64 8.07 13.28
C VAL A 239 5.20 7.50 11.94
N ASP A 240 4.34 6.50 12.01
CA ASP A 240 3.90 5.71 10.86
C ASP A 240 5.07 4.99 10.17
N MET A 241 5.18 5.06 8.88
CA MET A 241 6.36 4.55 8.19
C MET A 241 7.32 5.70 7.90
N LEU A 242 8.60 5.43 7.93
CA LEU A 242 9.58 6.24 7.20
C LEU A 242 8.99 6.45 5.80
N GLY A 243 8.56 7.66 5.48
CA GLY A 243 7.65 7.98 4.36
C GLY A 243 7.93 7.21 3.07
N GLU A 244 6.92 7.12 2.21
CA GLU A 244 7.06 6.52 0.89
C GLU A 244 8.31 7.07 0.18
N GLY A 245 9.18 6.17 -0.33
CA GLY A 245 10.47 6.55 -0.95
C GLY A 245 11.70 6.48 -0.03
N PHE A 246 11.56 6.02 1.22
CA PHE A 246 12.70 5.66 2.03
C PHE A 246 13.07 4.19 1.73
N ASP A 247 14.14 4.00 1.01
CA ASP A 247 14.65 2.67 0.62
C ASP A 247 15.92 2.39 1.43
N LEU A 248 15.81 1.57 2.45
CA LEU A 248 16.90 1.16 3.30
C LEU A 248 16.88 -0.38 3.43
N PRO A 249 17.66 -1.09 2.61
CA PRO A 249 17.67 -2.56 2.63
C PRO A 249 18.07 -3.17 3.98
N ASN A 250 18.94 -2.47 4.73
CA ASN A 250 19.37 -2.88 6.08
C ASN A 250 18.31 -2.74 7.17
N LEU A 251 17.14 -2.17 6.86
CA LEU A 251 16.01 -2.06 7.78
C LEU A 251 15.38 -3.45 7.95
N LYS A 252 15.86 -4.21 8.94
CA LYS A 252 15.50 -5.62 9.15
C LYS A 252 14.79 -5.91 10.46
N ILE A 253 14.78 -4.97 11.40
CA ILE A 253 14.16 -5.15 12.71
C ILE A 253 13.03 -4.13 12.88
N ALA A 254 11.82 -4.62 13.11
CA ALA A 254 10.62 -3.81 13.35
C ALA A 254 10.12 -4.01 14.79
N ALA A 255 10.15 -2.96 15.60
CA ALA A 255 9.55 -2.92 16.93
C ALA A 255 8.21 -2.15 16.87
N PHE A 256 7.09 -2.84 17.01
CA PHE A 256 5.77 -2.23 16.97
C PHE A 256 5.32 -1.84 18.38
N HIS A 257 5.54 -0.60 18.77
CA HIS A 257 5.01 -0.02 19.99
C HIS A 257 3.52 0.26 19.92
N ASP A 258 3.05 0.64 18.72
CA ASP A 258 1.64 0.83 18.43
C ASP A 258 1.27 0.02 17.18
N ILE A 259 0.37 -0.96 17.32
CA ILE A 259 -0.04 -1.85 16.23
C ILE A 259 -1.03 -1.12 15.30
N LYS A 260 -0.84 -1.22 13.99
CA LYS A 260 -1.84 -0.82 13.01
C LYS A 260 -2.89 -1.91 12.85
N LYS A 261 -4.16 -1.49 12.91
CA LYS A 261 -5.32 -2.37 12.70
C LYS A 261 -5.70 -2.45 11.21
N SER A 262 -4.70 -2.54 10.31
CA SER A 262 -4.94 -2.50 8.86
C SER A 262 -3.98 -3.43 8.12
N LEU A 263 -4.54 -4.42 7.46
CA LEU A 263 -3.79 -5.41 6.67
C LEU A 263 -2.93 -4.77 5.57
N PRO A 264 -3.41 -3.81 4.74
CA PRO A 264 -2.58 -3.19 3.71
C PRO A 264 -1.31 -2.55 4.27
N ILE A 265 -1.41 -1.86 5.40
CA ILE A 265 -0.25 -1.21 6.03
C ILE A 265 0.71 -2.27 6.60
N THR A 266 0.20 -3.35 7.17
CA THR A 266 1.01 -4.46 7.68
C THR A 266 1.79 -5.13 6.55
N LEU A 267 1.15 -5.40 5.40
CA LEU A 267 1.80 -5.96 4.22
C LEU A 267 2.86 -5.03 3.63
N GLN A 268 2.59 -3.73 3.55
CA GLN A 268 3.58 -2.74 3.10
C GLN A 268 4.79 -2.66 4.03
N LEU A 269 4.56 -2.74 5.34
CA LEU A 269 5.63 -2.80 6.33
C LEU A 269 6.46 -4.07 6.14
N ALA A 270 5.83 -5.24 6.16
CA ALA A 270 6.50 -6.51 5.95
C ALA A 270 7.34 -6.50 4.67
N GLY A 271 6.79 -6.00 3.55
CA GLY A 271 7.49 -5.87 2.28
C GLY A 271 8.72 -4.96 2.31
N ARG A 272 8.83 -4.02 3.25
CA ARG A 272 10.04 -3.18 3.40
C ARG A 272 11.16 -3.89 4.14
N PHE A 273 10.82 -4.63 5.19
CA PHE A 273 11.80 -5.37 5.99
C PHE A 273 12.33 -6.61 5.30
N THR A 274 11.58 -7.17 4.36
CA THR A 274 11.95 -8.39 3.64
C THR A 274 12.70 -8.14 2.33
N ARG A 275 12.91 -6.88 1.94
CA ARG A 275 13.70 -6.54 0.74
C ARG A 275 15.12 -7.07 0.85
N ASP A 276 15.63 -7.53 -0.26
CA ASP A 276 17.01 -7.95 -0.40
C ASP A 276 17.86 -6.89 -1.10
N SER A 277 19.16 -6.96 -0.93
CA SER A 277 20.13 -6.22 -1.73
C SER A 277 20.74 -7.16 -2.75
N ILE A 278 21.04 -6.66 -3.94
CA ILE A 278 21.71 -7.43 -4.98
C ILE A 278 23.16 -7.68 -4.61
N ASP A 279 23.74 -6.79 -3.80
CA ASP A 279 25.17 -6.74 -3.52
C ASP A 279 25.55 -7.33 -2.15
N GLU A 280 24.58 -7.55 -1.25
CA GLU A 280 24.83 -8.02 0.13
C GLU A 280 23.79 -9.03 0.59
N GLU A 281 24.22 -10.06 1.32
CA GLU A 281 23.34 -10.98 2.01
C GLU A 281 22.84 -10.33 3.31
N LEU A 282 21.60 -9.84 3.30
CA LEU A 282 21.04 -9.05 4.40
C LEU A 282 20.32 -9.89 5.46
N GLY A 283 20.23 -11.22 5.31
CA GLY A 283 19.55 -12.07 6.30
C GLY A 283 18.03 -11.85 6.38
N ASN A 284 17.43 -12.40 7.42
CA ASN A 284 15.99 -12.38 7.65
C ASN A 284 15.53 -11.12 8.39
N ALA A 285 14.23 -10.83 8.31
CA ALA A 285 13.62 -9.73 9.06
C ALA A 285 13.08 -10.24 10.41
N SER A 286 13.07 -9.36 11.43
CA SER A 286 12.49 -9.64 12.74
C SER A 286 11.40 -8.63 13.06
N ILE A 287 10.23 -9.11 13.52
CA ILE A 287 9.11 -8.27 13.93
C ILE A 287 8.80 -8.54 15.40
N ILE A 288 8.92 -7.51 16.23
CA ILE A 288 8.70 -7.55 17.67
C ILE A 288 7.41 -6.79 18.00
N VAL A 289 6.53 -7.41 18.77
CA VAL A 289 5.25 -6.82 19.19
C VAL A 289 4.81 -7.35 20.54
N ASN A 290 4.18 -6.52 21.36
CA ASN A 290 3.56 -6.98 22.59
C ASN A 290 2.09 -7.36 22.34
N LEU A 291 1.72 -8.61 22.62
CA LEU A 291 0.38 -9.15 22.42
C LEU A 291 -0.51 -9.09 23.66
N ALA A 292 -0.03 -8.62 24.79
CA ALA A 292 -0.77 -8.65 26.07
C ALA A 292 -2.08 -7.82 26.03
N THR A 293 -2.12 -6.77 25.21
CA THR A 293 -3.26 -5.83 25.13
C THR A 293 -3.74 -5.60 23.69
N THR A 294 -3.39 -6.50 22.77
CA THR A 294 -3.67 -6.32 21.36
C THR A 294 -5.12 -6.63 21.03
N GLU A 295 -5.92 -5.60 20.73
CA GLU A 295 -7.19 -5.72 20.01
C GLU A 295 -6.88 -5.65 18.52
N THR A 296 -6.99 -6.77 17.82
CA THR A 296 -6.82 -6.83 16.35
C THR A 296 -8.17 -6.93 15.65
N THR A 297 -8.23 -6.52 14.39
CA THR A 297 -9.36 -6.85 13.51
C THR A 297 -9.32 -8.34 13.18
N THR A 298 -10.47 -8.90 12.79
CA THR A 298 -10.60 -10.33 12.46
C THR A 298 -9.58 -10.80 11.44
N GLU A 299 -9.25 -9.95 10.45
CA GLU A 299 -8.29 -10.26 9.38
C GLU A 299 -6.83 -10.34 9.89
N LEU A 300 -6.53 -9.66 11.00
CA LEU A 300 -5.19 -9.63 11.58
C LEU A 300 -5.02 -10.56 12.77
N GLU A 301 -6.09 -11.17 13.29
CA GLU A 301 -6.04 -12.06 14.46
C GLU A 301 -5.06 -13.22 14.27
N HIS A 302 -5.00 -13.78 13.08
CA HIS A 302 -4.05 -14.86 12.77
C HIS A 302 -2.60 -14.38 12.72
N LEU A 303 -2.34 -13.20 12.14
CA LEU A 303 -0.99 -12.63 12.07
C LEU A 303 -0.44 -12.25 13.44
N TYR A 304 -1.30 -11.77 14.32
CA TYR A 304 -0.93 -11.41 15.69
C TYR A 304 -1.22 -12.52 16.71
N GLY A 305 -1.49 -13.73 16.25
CA GLY A 305 -1.62 -14.91 17.11
C GLY A 305 -0.29 -15.33 17.76
N GLN A 306 -0.38 -16.01 18.91
CA GLN A 306 0.81 -16.37 19.70
C GLN A 306 1.83 -17.26 18.95
N ASN A 307 1.35 -18.08 18.00
CA ASN A 307 2.18 -19.00 17.21
C ASN A 307 2.08 -18.68 15.71
N ALA A 308 1.95 -17.40 15.37
CA ALA A 308 1.80 -16.99 14.00
C ALA A 308 3.07 -17.24 13.19
N ASP A 309 2.93 -17.93 12.09
CA ASP A 309 3.96 -18.07 11.05
C ASP A 309 3.68 -17.04 9.95
N TRP A 310 4.31 -15.89 10.03
CA TRP A 310 4.11 -14.80 9.08
C TRP A 310 4.50 -15.20 7.65
N ASN A 311 5.45 -16.11 7.49
CA ASN A 311 5.90 -16.55 6.17
C ASN A 311 4.81 -17.36 5.43
N LYS A 312 3.96 -18.07 6.17
CA LYS A 312 2.81 -18.79 5.62
C LYS A 312 1.54 -17.93 5.58
N LEU A 313 1.29 -17.14 6.62
CA LEU A 313 0.05 -16.40 6.77
C LEU A 313 -0.05 -15.19 5.83
N LEU A 314 1.02 -14.41 5.67
CA LEU A 314 1.01 -13.24 4.79
C LEU A 314 0.66 -13.58 3.33
N PRO A 315 1.26 -14.63 2.70
CA PRO A 315 0.89 -15.01 1.35
C PRO A 315 -0.56 -15.47 1.22
N LEU A 316 -1.06 -16.23 2.20
CA LEU A 316 -2.44 -16.75 2.19
C LEU A 316 -3.45 -15.61 2.29
N ILE A 317 -3.30 -14.72 3.28
CA ILE A 317 -4.20 -13.58 3.48
C ILE A 317 -4.15 -12.65 2.27
N SER A 318 -2.97 -12.38 1.73
CA SER A 318 -2.81 -11.54 0.53
C SER A 318 -3.46 -12.17 -0.71
N ALA A 319 -3.40 -13.48 -0.86
CA ALA A 319 -4.00 -14.21 -1.98
C ALA A 319 -5.53 -14.24 -1.88
N ASP A 320 -6.07 -14.44 -0.68
CA ASP A 320 -7.51 -14.44 -0.43
C ASP A 320 -8.13 -13.08 -0.71
N GLU A 321 -7.54 -12.01 -0.24
CA GLU A 321 -7.98 -10.63 -0.53
C GLU A 321 -7.94 -10.30 -2.04
N ASN A 322 -6.89 -10.72 -2.74
CA ASN A 322 -6.79 -10.53 -4.19
C ASN A 322 -7.87 -11.33 -4.94
N ARG A 323 -8.15 -12.57 -4.51
CA ARG A 323 -9.20 -13.41 -5.09
C ARG A 323 -10.58 -12.80 -4.89
N GLU A 324 -10.91 -12.34 -3.70
CA GLU A 324 -12.19 -11.67 -3.40
C GLU A 324 -12.39 -10.43 -4.28
N GLN A 325 -11.34 -9.64 -4.50
CA GLN A 325 -11.40 -8.47 -5.39
C GLN A 325 -11.67 -8.87 -6.86
N GLU A 326 -11.03 -9.92 -7.35
CA GLU A 326 -11.21 -10.42 -8.72
C GLU A 326 -12.61 -11.02 -8.90
N GLU A 327 -13.08 -11.81 -7.96
CA GLU A 327 -14.43 -12.38 -7.93
C GLU A 327 -15.48 -11.27 -7.90
N PHE A 328 -15.32 -10.27 -7.04
CA PHE A 328 -16.21 -9.12 -6.96
C PHE A 328 -16.23 -8.31 -8.27
N TYR A 329 -15.09 -8.08 -8.90
CA TYR A 329 -15.02 -7.39 -10.18
C TYR A 329 -15.73 -8.17 -11.29
N ASN A 330 -15.56 -9.49 -11.34
CA ASN A 330 -16.24 -10.34 -12.29
C ASN A 330 -17.75 -10.38 -12.04
N PHE A 331 -18.16 -10.39 -10.78
CA PHE A 331 -19.57 -10.31 -10.38
C PHE A 331 -20.23 -9.01 -10.87
N ILE A 332 -19.60 -7.85 -10.65
CA ILE A 332 -20.13 -6.56 -11.11
C ILE A 332 -20.29 -6.52 -12.63
N LYS A 333 -19.39 -7.13 -13.37
CA LYS A 333 -19.46 -7.17 -14.86
C LYS A 333 -20.67 -7.92 -15.41
N GLY A 334 -21.26 -8.79 -14.62
CA GLY A 334 -22.47 -9.52 -15.02
C GLY A 334 -23.73 -8.66 -15.06
N PHE A 335 -23.70 -7.43 -14.52
CA PHE A 335 -24.83 -6.50 -14.58
C PHE A 335 -24.79 -5.64 -15.83
N GLU A 336 -25.89 -5.53 -16.57
CA GLU A 336 -25.96 -4.76 -17.81
C GLU A 336 -26.03 -3.24 -17.57
N ASN A 337 -26.70 -2.80 -16.50
CA ASN A 337 -27.00 -1.39 -16.22
C ASN A 337 -26.61 -0.99 -14.80
N PHE A 338 -25.35 -1.23 -14.41
CA PHE A 338 -24.88 -0.89 -13.08
C PHE A 338 -24.71 0.62 -12.91
N PRO A 339 -25.47 1.30 -12.02
CA PRO A 339 -25.35 2.73 -11.82
C PRO A 339 -24.04 3.08 -11.09
N ASN A 340 -23.33 4.08 -11.61
CA ASN A 340 -22.07 4.54 -11.02
C ASN A 340 -22.24 5.16 -9.61
N GLU A 341 -23.47 5.50 -9.23
CA GLU A 341 -23.78 6.12 -7.95
C GLU A 341 -23.90 5.08 -6.81
N ILE A 342 -24.26 3.83 -7.13
CA ILE A 342 -24.39 2.76 -6.15
C ILE A 342 -23.05 2.00 -6.03
N GLN A 343 -22.43 2.14 -4.88
CA GLN A 343 -21.20 1.39 -4.57
C GLN A 343 -21.59 0.10 -3.83
N LEU A 344 -21.83 -1.01 -4.55
CA LEU A 344 -22.20 -2.30 -3.98
C LEU A 344 -21.22 -2.80 -2.91
N GLN A 345 -19.95 -2.47 -3.04
CA GLN A 345 -18.94 -2.76 -2.04
C GLN A 345 -19.20 -2.11 -0.67
N ASN A 346 -20.05 -1.10 -0.61
CA ASN A 346 -20.46 -0.44 0.63
C ASN A 346 -21.79 -1.00 1.16
N VAL A 347 -22.48 -1.84 0.40
CA VAL A 347 -23.70 -2.52 0.81
C VAL A 347 -23.28 -3.72 1.67
N ARG A 348 -23.37 -3.56 2.98
CA ARG A 348 -23.25 -4.68 3.91
C ARG A 348 -24.63 -5.29 4.08
N PRO A 349 -24.89 -6.51 3.57
CA PRO A 349 -26.14 -7.17 3.86
C PRO A 349 -26.22 -7.41 5.36
N ALA A 350 -27.25 -6.84 6.01
CA ALA A 350 -27.69 -7.36 7.28
C ALA A 350 -28.35 -8.72 6.96
N LEU A 351 -27.61 -9.82 7.16
CA LEU A 351 -28.08 -11.15 6.83
C LEU A 351 -29.26 -11.55 7.73
N SER A 352 -30.47 -11.34 7.23
CA SER A 352 -31.59 -12.22 7.56
C SER A 352 -31.82 -13.08 6.32
N GLY A 353 -31.21 -14.25 6.25
CA GLY A 353 -31.43 -15.16 5.14
C GLY A 353 -32.68 -15.98 5.37
N VAL A 354 -33.68 -15.87 4.50
CA VAL A 354 -34.75 -16.86 4.39
C VAL A 354 -34.43 -17.73 3.18
N ILE A 355 -34.09 -18.99 3.44
CA ILE A 355 -33.79 -19.95 2.36
C ILE A 355 -35.09 -20.66 2.01
N TYR A 356 -35.57 -20.45 0.79
CA TYR A 356 -36.64 -21.24 0.21
C TYR A 356 -36.05 -22.36 -0.64
N LYS A 357 -36.45 -23.59 -0.34
CA LYS A 357 -36.15 -24.72 -1.24
C LYS A 357 -37.30 -24.77 -2.27
N THR A 358 -36.94 -24.72 -3.52
CA THR A 358 -37.91 -24.87 -4.64
C THR A 358 -37.48 -26.07 -5.51
N ASP A 359 -38.46 -26.77 -6.06
CA ASP A 359 -38.26 -27.82 -7.07
C ASP A 359 -38.31 -27.27 -8.51
N ILE A 360 -38.38 -25.94 -8.66
CA ILE A 360 -38.39 -25.26 -9.96
C ILE A 360 -36.99 -25.28 -10.55
N THR A 361 -36.90 -25.82 -11.77
CA THR A 361 -35.61 -25.93 -12.51
C THR A 361 -35.22 -24.64 -13.24
N ASP A 362 -36.19 -23.77 -13.52
CA ASP A 362 -35.96 -22.53 -14.25
C ASP A 362 -35.94 -21.34 -13.29
N TRP A 363 -34.87 -20.54 -13.40
CA TRP A 363 -34.68 -19.35 -12.61
C TRP A 363 -35.22 -18.13 -13.36
N GLU A 364 -36.33 -17.55 -12.88
CA GLU A 364 -36.96 -16.37 -13.45
C GLU A 364 -36.95 -15.18 -12.47
N PRO A 365 -35.85 -14.46 -12.38
CA PRO A 365 -35.68 -13.38 -11.40
C PRO A 365 -36.52 -12.13 -11.72
N THR A 366 -37.06 -11.98 -12.93
CA THR A 366 -37.86 -10.83 -13.35
C THR A 366 -39.14 -10.64 -12.54
N ASN A 367 -39.64 -11.71 -11.92
CA ASN A 367 -40.86 -11.70 -11.07
C ASN A 367 -40.55 -11.64 -9.57
N PHE A 368 -39.38 -11.15 -9.19
CA PHE A 368 -38.92 -11.15 -7.78
C PHE A 368 -39.88 -10.43 -6.85
N GLU A 369 -40.62 -9.41 -7.31
CA GLU A 369 -41.58 -8.65 -6.52
C GLU A 369 -42.70 -9.52 -6.00
N LEU A 370 -43.10 -10.57 -6.72
CA LEU A 370 -44.14 -11.52 -6.30
C LEU A 370 -43.60 -12.50 -5.26
N GLY A 371 -42.29 -12.68 -5.15
CA GLY A 371 -41.66 -13.66 -4.27
C GLY A 371 -41.13 -13.12 -2.96
N ILE A 372 -41.01 -11.80 -2.80
CA ILE A 372 -40.44 -11.17 -1.61
C ILE A 372 -41.58 -10.50 -0.80
N PRO A 373 -42.03 -11.09 0.34
CA PRO A 373 -43.10 -10.52 1.13
C PRO A 373 -42.78 -9.11 1.63
N GLY A 374 -43.67 -8.15 1.37
CA GLY A 374 -43.55 -6.79 1.85
C GLY A 374 -42.60 -5.87 1.04
N ILE A 375 -42.13 -6.30 -0.11
CA ILE A 375 -41.25 -5.47 -0.95
C ILE A 375 -41.96 -4.19 -1.41
N ASP A 376 -43.28 -4.24 -1.57
CA ASP A 376 -44.11 -3.07 -1.94
C ASP A 376 -44.09 -1.94 -0.88
N ASN A 377 -43.64 -2.23 0.34
CA ASN A 377 -43.52 -1.24 1.42
C ASN A 377 -42.23 -0.41 1.32
N PHE A 378 -41.35 -0.74 0.40
CA PHE A 378 -40.06 -0.08 0.23
C PHE A 378 -39.99 0.61 -1.13
N SER A 379 -39.38 1.77 -1.17
CA SER A 379 -39.03 2.41 -2.45
C SER A 379 -37.88 1.68 -3.09
N GLN A 380 -38.05 1.14 -4.29
CA GLN A 380 -36.95 0.56 -5.05
C GLN A 380 -36.06 1.67 -5.58
N VAL A 381 -34.79 1.62 -5.21
CA VAL A 381 -33.76 2.56 -5.70
C VAL A 381 -33.08 1.98 -6.92
N TYR A 382 -32.86 0.66 -6.92
CA TYR A 382 -32.19 -0.04 -8.01
C TYR A 382 -32.51 -1.53 -7.97
N SER A 383 -32.68 -2.13 -9.17
CA SER A 383 -32.69 -3.59 -9.30
C SER A 383 -32.03 -3.99 -10.63
N ASP A 384 -31.21 -5.03 -10.62
CA ASP A 384 -30.61 -5.61 -11.80
C ASP A 384 -30.20 -7.07 -11.57
N ILE A 385 -29.96 -7.78 -12.67
CA ILE A 385 -29.75 -9.22 -12.70
C ILE A 385 -28.39 -9.53 -13.29
N ASN A 386 -27.57 -10.25 -12.56
CA ASN A 386 -26.38 -10.90 -13.09
C ASN A 386 -26.78 -12.28 -13.65
N THR A 387 -26.87 -12.40 -14.95
CA THR A 387 -27.31 -13.64 -15.62
C THR A 387 -26.26 -14.74 -15.58
N VAL A 388 -24.98 -14.41 -15.42
CA VAL A 388 -23.87 -15.36 -15.34
C VAL A 388 -23.88 -16.06 -13.99
N GLU A 389 -23.92 -15.28 -12.91
CA GLU A 389 -23.89 -15.78 -11.53
C GLU A 389 -25.30 -16.07 -10.97
N LYS A 390 -26.34 -15.93 -11.79
CA LYS A 390 -27.74 -16.11 -11.41
C LYS A 390 -28.10 -15.36 -10.12
N THR A 391 -27.70 -14.09 -10.05
CA THR A 391 -27.89 -13.25 -8.86
C THR A 391 -28.74 -12.05 -9.21
N LEU A 392 -29.78 -11.83 -8.42
CA LEU A 392 -30.61 -10.62 -8.43
C LEU A 392 -30.15 -9.69 -7.31
N VAL A 393 -29.92 -8.43 -7.61
CA VAL A 393 -29.68 -7.38 -6.61
C VAL A 393 -30.83 -6.39 -6.64
N VAL A 394 -31.44 -6.17 -5.49
CA VAL A 394 -32.46 -5.17 -5.28
C VAL A 394 -32.05 -4.28 -4.12
N VAL A 395 -32.00 -2.97 -4.37
CA VAL A 395 -31.69 -1.96 -3.36
C VAL A 395 -32.96 -1.17 -3.09
N THR A 396 -33.37 -1.13 -1.82
CA THR A 396 -34.57 -0.42 -1.35
C THR A 396 -34.16 0.65 -0.33
N ALA A 397 -34.95 1.73 -0.24
CA ALA A 397 -34.78 2.79 0.75
C ALA A 397 -35.98 2.83 1.71
#